data_28ad5d63dd13fc6096cfd622259af40f
#
_entry.id   28ad5d63dd13fc6096cfd622259af40f
#
_cell.length_a   1.000
_cell.length_b   1.000
_cell.length_c   1.000
_cell.angle_alpha   90.00
_cell.angle_beta   90.00
_cell.angle_gamma   90.00
#
_symmetry.space_group_name_H-M   'P 1'
#
loop_
_entity.id
_entity.type
_entity.pdbx_description
1 polymer ?
#
loop_
_entity_poly.entity_id
_entity_poly.type
_entity_poly.pdbx_seq_one_letter_code
_entity_poly.pdbx_strand_id
1 'polypeptide(L)'
;MQDSSRPTCRPACLPRHANPDTTMQAPADDRYVIISPCRNEAKFMRQTLDSVAAQSLQPALWVIVDDGSTDETPAILAEYAARHDWIRIVTRKDRGVRAVGPGVVDAFYSGYDTIDPKQFDYVCKLDLDLRMPPRYFELLIQRMKADPFLATCSGKTYIEEGGALVYERHGDENSIGAAKFYRMSSFLAIGGFVREVGWDGIDGHMCRMKGWEAVSWDEPELRFIHLRPQGSSHKGVYTGRLRQGFGQYYMGTSLLYLTASAVSRFNQKPYVLGQLTILWGWIWGWLRRKPRYDNPEFLRFVGRYQRRALFVGKTRAATELMLAHRQAR
;
A
#
# COMPACT_ATOMS: atom_id res chain seq x y z
N MET A 1 45.83 -28.10 -48.50
CA MET A 1 44.78 -27.12 -48.82
C MET A 1 43.64 -27.32 -47.82
N GLN A 2 43.62 -26.56 -46.71
CA GLN A 2 42.43 -26.25 -45.92
C GLN A 2 42.86 -25.22 -44.90
N ASP A 3 42.39 -24.04 -45.15
CA ASP A 3 42.55 -22.84 -44.29
C ASP A 3 41.60 -22.97 -43.10
N SER A 4 42.10 -22.76 -41.88
CA SER A 4 41.31 -22.71 -40.65
C SER A 4 41.78 -21.56 -39.79
N SER A 5 41.32 -20.37 -40.16
CA SER A 5 41.41 -19.17 -39.30
C SER A 5 40.26 -19.18 -38.26
N ARG A 6 40.57 -19.46 -36.99
CA ARG A 6 39.68 -19.19 -35.87
C ARG A 6 39.96 -17.79 -35.31
N PRO A 7 38.93 -16.95 -35.03
CA PRO A 7 39.15 -15.71 -34.35
C PRO A 7 39.31 -15.93 -32.83
N THR A 8 40.38 -15.39 -32.28
CA THR A 8 40.68 -15.34 -30.84
C THR A 8 39.73 -14.40 -30.12
N CYS A 9 38.94 -14.93 -29.19
CA CYS A 9 38.13 -14.18 -28.24
C CYS A 9 39.08 -13.44 -27.25
N ARG A 10 39.03 -12.12 -27.22
CA ARG A 10 39.62 -11.31 -26.15
C ARG A 10 38.72 -11.39 -24.91
N PRO A 11 39.24 -11.50 -23.68
CA PRO A 11 38.43 -11.45 -22.47
C PRO A 11 37.93 -10.01 -22.26
N ALA A 12 36.62 -9.89 -22.03
CA ALA A 12 35.98 -8.65 -21.67
C ALA A 12 36.52 -8.15 -20.30
N CYS A 13 36.95 -6.91 -20.27
CA CYS A 13 37.28 -6.20 -19.02
C CYS A 13 36.09 -6.17 -18.09
N LEU A 14 36.24 -6.70 -16.88
CA LEU A 14 35.32 -6.53 -15.77
C LEU A 14 35.30 -5.04 -15.37
N PRO A 15 34.14 -4.45 -15.11
CA PRO A 15 34.07 -3.09 -14.60
C PRO A 15 34.61 -3.04 -13.17
N ARG A 16 35.40 -2.00 -12.89
CA ARG A 16 36.00 -1.69 -11.59
C ARG A 16 34.92 -1.57 -10.51
N HIS A 17 35.26 -2.02 -9.32
CA HIS A 17 34.45 -1.87 -8.10
C HIS A 17 33.90 -0.43 -7.95
N ALA A 18 32.58 -0.32 -7.91
CA ALA A 18 31.88 0.90 -7.55
C ALA A 18 32.13 1.18 -6.07
N ASN A 19 32.44 2.43 -5.77
CA ASN A 19 32.65 2.95 -4.42
C ASN A 19 31.31 2.90 -3.66
N PRO A 20 31.20 2.33 -2.43
CA PRO A 20 29.94 2.18 -1.72
C PRO A 20 29.31 3.48 -1.18
N ASP A 21 29.97 4.63 -1.33
CA ASP A 21 29.55 5.90 -0.73
C ASP A 21 28.84 6.88 -1.68
N THR A 22 28.47 6.46 -2.88
CA THR A 22 27.70 7.34 -3.77
C THR A 22 26.21 7.05 -3.61
N THR A 23 25.55 7.77 -2.71
CA THR A 23 24.08 7.88 -2.68
C THR A 23 23.63 8.51 -4.00
N MET A 24 23.16 7.67 -4.92
CA MET A 24 22.59 8.16 -6.18
C MET A 24 21.25 8.84 -5.88
N GLN A 25 21.20 10.17 -6.09
CA GLN A 25 19.90 10.85 -6.24
C GLN A 25 19.14 10.19 -7.39
N ALA A 26 17.82 10.00 -7.21
CA ALA A 26 16.98 9.43 -8.24
C ALA A 26 17.14 10.20 -9.55
N PRO A 27 17.28 9.51 -10.71
CA PRO A 27 17.24 10.16 -12.02
C PRO A 27 16.01 11.07 -12.13
N ALA A 28 16.07 12.09 -12.98
CA ALA A 28 14.98 13.07 -13.14
C ALA A 28 13.62 12.41 -13.44
N ASP A 29 13.62 11.19 -14.00
CA ASP A 29 12.46 10.44 -14.44
C ASP A 29 11.95 9.37 -13.43
N ASP A 30 12.49 9.32 -12.21
CA ASP A 30 12.11 8.30 -11.20
C ASP A 30 11.88 8.93 -9.82
N ARG A 31 11.45 10.19 -9.81
CA ARG A 31 11.22 10.91 -8.55
C ARG A 31 9.98 10.42 -7.84
N TYR A 32 10.13 9.93 -6.63
CA TYR A 32 8.99 9.54 -5.80
C TYR A 32 8.97 10.27 -4.47
N VAL A 33 7.76 10.47 -3.97
CA VAL A 33 7.49 11.03 -2.66
C VAL A 33 6.84 9.98 -1.77
N ILE A 34 7.30 9.89 -0.53
CA ILE A 34 6.62 9.10 0.51
C ILE A 34 5.82 10.05 1.40
N ILE A 35 4.60 9.65 1.77
CA ILE A 35 3.77 10.35 2.75
C ILE A 35 3.37 9.35 3.83
N SER A 36 3.78 9.62 5.06
CA SER A 36 3.57 8.73 6.21
C SER A 36 2.75 9.42 7.29
N PRO A 37 1.45 9.12 7.41
CA PRO A 37 0.68 9.47 8.61
C PRO A 37 1.20 8.71 9.82
N CYS A 38 1.44 9.37 10.95
CA CYS A 38 1.79 8.71 12.19
C CYS A 38 1.10 9.33 13.41
N ARG A 39 0.93 8.53 14.44
CA ARG A 39 0.53 8.96 15.78
C ARG A 39 0.95 7.93 16.80
N ASN A 40 1.81 8.34 17.74
CA ASN A 40 2.34 7.46 18.81
C ASN A 40 2.97 6.18 18.23
N GLU A 41 3.98 6.35 17.39
CA GLU A 41 4.71 5.26 16.71
C GLU A 41 6.15 5.11 17.24
N ALA A 42 6.53 5.76 18.35
CA ALA A 42 7.89 5.76 18.90
C ALA A 42 8.49 4.34 19.05
N LYS A 43 7.65 3.37 19.37
CA LYS A 43 8.06 1.98 19.57
C LYS A 43 8.61 1.31 18.30
N PHE A 44 8.10 1.65 17.13
CA PHE A 44 8.36 0.92 15.88
C PHE A 44 9.08 1.76 14.83
N MET A 45 8.85 3.08 14.82
CA MET A 45 9.20 3.94 13.71
C MET A 45 10.69 3.98 13.36
N ARG A 46 11.61 3.79 14.34
CA ARG A 46 13.04 3.78 14.05
C ARG A 46 13.42 2.72 13.03
N GLN A 47 12.86 1.51 13.15
CA GLN A 47 13.11 0.45 12.16
C GLN A 47 12.61 0.81 10.76
N THR A 48 11.47 1.52 10.67
CA THR A 48 10.96 1.99 9.38
C THR A 48 11.85 3.08 8.82
N LEU A 49 12.21 4.09 9.63
CA LEU A 49 13.05 5.21 9.24
C LEU A 49 14.42 4.71 8.74
N ASP A 50 15.07 3.81 9.50
CA ASP A 50 16.35 3.21 9.12
C ASP A 50 16.25 2.41 7.82
N SER A 51 15.19 1.61 7.66
CA SER A 51 15.01 0.78 6.45
C SER A 51 14.72 1.59 5.19
N VAL A 52 14.09 2.76 5.33
CA VAL A 52 13.89 3.69 4.22
C VAL A 52 15.17 4.48 3.92
N ALA A 53 15.90 4.89 4.95
CA ALA A 53 17.21 5.56 4.78
C ALA A 53 18.26 4.65 4.12
N ALA A 54 18.12 3.32 4.29
CA ALA A 54 18.99 2.32 3.68
C ALA A 54 18.53 1.82 2.29
N GLN A 55 17.53 2.44 1.67
CA GLN A 55 17.07 2.04 0.34
C GLN A 55 18.13 2.30 -0.73
N SER A 56 18.25 1.39 -1.70
CA SER A 56 19.12 1.55 -2.88
C SER A 56 18.73 2.76 -3.75
N LEU A 57 17.44 3.10 -3.78
CA LEU A 57 16.89 4.31 -4.38
C LEU A 57 16.12 5.07 -3.30
N GLN A 58 16.67 6.22 -2.90
CA GLN A 58 16.06 7.06 -1.87
C GLN A 58 14.90 7.91 -2.43
N PRO A 59 13.89 8.25 -1.61
CA PRO A 59 12.83 9.16 -2.03
C PRO A 59 13.39 10.56 -2.30
N ALA A 60 12.81 11.25 -3.27
CA ALA A 60 13.12 12.66 -3.49
C ALA A 60 12.58 13.54 -2.35
N LEU A 61 11.55 13.07 -1.65
CA LEU A 61 10.97 13.69 -0.45
C LEU A 61 10.20 12.65 0.37
N TRP A 62 10.35 12.69 1.69
CA TRP A 62 9.52 11.96 2.63
C TRP A 62 8.78 12.94 3.55
N VAL A 63 7.49 13.08 3.37
CA VAL A 63 6.65 13.89 4.26
C VAL A 63 6.07 13.00 5.35
N ILE A 64 6.47 13.22 6.60
CA ILE A 64 5.96 12.50 7.75
C ILE A 64 4.98 13.41 8.48
N VAL A 65 3.74 12.95 8.62
CA VAL A 65 2.67 13.75 9.23
C VAL A 65 2.43 13.24 10.64
N ASP A 66 2.90 13.97 11.63
CA ASP A 66 2.61 13.71 13.03
C ASP A 66 1.20 14.23 13.37
N ASP A 67 0.26 13.32 13.56
CA ASP A 67 -1.15 13.59 13.87
C ASP A 67 -1.38 13.80 15.38
N GLY A 68 -0.52 14.64 16.00
CA GLY A 68 -0.59 15.01 17.39
C GLY A 68 -0.16 13.90 18.35
N SER A 69 1.05 13.34 18.16
CA SER A 69 1.64 12.36 19.06
C SER A 69 1.92 12.95 20.43
N THR A 70 1.82 12.10 21.46
CA THR A 70 2.04 12.43 22.88
C THR A 70 3.16 11.60 23.52
N ASP A 71 3.77 10.69 22.74
CA ASP A 71 4.93 9.90 23.12
C ASP A 71 6.22 10.52 22.55
N GLU A 72 7.31 9.75 22.47
CA GLU A 72 8.61 10.21 21.94
C GLU A 72 8.63 10.37 20.40
N THR A 73 7.54 10.12 19.69
CA THR A 73 7.46 10.25 18.22
C THR A 73 8.01 11.57 17.71
N PRO A 74 7.61 12.77 18.23
CA PRO A 74 8.10 14.04 17.73
C PRO A 74 9.63 14.21 17.87
N ALA A 75 10.21 13.73 18.98
CA ALA A 75 11.65 13.80 19.23
C ALA A 75 12.42 12.92 18.23
N ILE A 76 11.95 11.70 17.98
CA ILE A 76 12.54 10.79 16.98
C ILE A 76 12.46 11.40 15.59
N LEU A 77 11.33 11.97 15.21
CA LEU A 77 11.17 12.63 13.90
C LEU A 77 12.15 13.78 13.72
N ALA A 78 12.32 14.63 14.74
CA ALA A 78 13.27 15.74 14.70
C ALA A 78 14.72 15.26 14.51
N GLU A 79 15.09 14.15 15.17
CA GLU A 79 16.41 13.52 15.05
C GLU A 79 16.69 13.09 13.59
N TYR A 80 15.72 12.43 12.92
CA TYR A 80 15.90 11.97 11.54
C TYR A 80 15.84 13.11 10.53
N ALA A 81 14.97 14.10 10.72
CA ALA A 81 14.91 15.27 9.86
C ALA A 81 16.19 16.13 9.92
N ALA A 82 16.90 16.13 11.07
CA ALA A 82 18.20 16.80 11.18
C ALA A 82 19.33 16.06 10.44
N ARG A 83 19.18 14.74 10.19
CA ARG A 83 20.17 13.91 9.48
C ARG A 83 19.92 13.79 7.98
N HIS A 84 18.68 14.00 7.54
CA HIS A 84 18.24 13.76 6.17
C HIS A 84 17.42 14.94 5.66
N ASP A 85 17.95 15.72 4.73
CA ASP A 85 17.32 16.91 4.14
C ASP A 85 16.08 16.61 3.29
N TRP A 86 15.93 15.36 2.85
CA TRP A 86 14.76 14.85 2.14
C TRP A 86 13.61 14.41 3.08
N ILE A 87 13.76 14.52 4.41
CA ILE A 87 12.67 14.29 5.38
C ILE A 87 12.06 15.63 5.79
N ARG A 88 10.74 15.75 5.61
CA ARG A 88 9.95 16.90 6.04
C ARG A 88 8.89 16.45 7.05
N ILE A 89 8.78 17.16 8.16
CA ILE A 89 7.77 16.89 9.19
C ILE A 89 6.64 17.90 9.05
N VAL A 90 5.40 17.39 9.09
CA VAL A 90 4.18 18.18 9.19
C VAL A 90 3.48 17.81 10.48
N THR A 91 3.37 18.74 11.41
CA THR A 91 2.70 18.52 12.71
C THR A 91 1.26 19.01 12.64
N ARG A 92 0.32 18.14 13.02
CA ARG A 92 -1.09 18.48 13.17
C ARG A 92 -1.44 18.72 14.65
N LYS A 93 -2.44 19.54 14.87
CA LYS A 93 -2.97 19.73 16.23
C LYS A 93 -3.54 18.41 16.76
N ASP A 94 -3.23 18.08 17.99
CA ASP A 94 -3.80 16.92 18.66
C ASP A 94 -5.33 17.01 18.73
N ARG A 95 -6.00 15.97 18.25
CA ARG A 95 -7.46 15.83 18.26
C ARG A 95 -7.97 15.04 19.48
N GLY A 96 -7.09 14.66 20.40
CA GLY A 96 -7.40 13.85 21.57
C GLY A 96 -7.69 12.37 21.29
N VAL A 97 -7.82 11.97 20.02
CA VAL A 97 -8.18 10.60 19.63
C VAL A 97 -7.40 10.12 18.42
N ARG A 98 -6.99 8.84 18.42
CA ARG A 98 -6.47 8.18 17.23
C ARG A 98 -7.64 7.81 16.31
N ALA A 99 -7.74 8.42 15.14
CA ALA A 99 -8.76 8.12 14.15
C ALA A 99 -8.20 7.23 13.06
N VAL A 100 -8.64 5.96 13.02
CA VAL A 100 -8.28 4.98 12.00
C VAL A 100 -9.30 5.02 10.86
N GLY A 101 -8.87 4.83 9.61
CA GLY A 101 -9.71 5.02 8.44
C GLY A 101 -9.68 6.47 7.97
N PRO A 102 -10.76 7.26 8.13
CA PRO A 102 -10.81 8.66 7.71
C PRO A 102 -9.63 9.48 8.22
N GLY A 103 -9.26 9.30 9.48
CA GLY A 103 -8.19 10.08 10.10
C GLY A 103 -6.79 9.80 9.53
N VAL A 104 -6.52 8.58 9.10
CA VAL A 104 -5.26 8.23 8.40
C VAL A 104 -5.21 8.93 7.04
N VAL A 105 -6.33 8.92 6.31
CA VAL A 105 -6.43 9.58 5.01
C VAL A 105 -6.37 11.12 5.16
N ASP A 106 -7.00 11.69 6.19
CA ASP A 106 -6.90 13.12 6.49
C ASP A 106 -5.47 13.55 6.83
N ALA A 107 -4.75 12.73 7.61
CA ALA A 107 -3.34 12.98 7.88
C ALA A 107 -2.48 12.82 6.62
N PHE A 108 -2.74 11.82 5.77
CA PHE A 108 -2.08 11.69 4.47
C PHE A 108 -2.25 12.96 3.64
N TYR A 109 -3.48 13.47 3.49
CA TYR A 109 -3.72 14.69 2.71
C TYR A 109 -3.10 15.93 3.35
N SER A 110 -3.00 16.01 4.67
CA SER A 110 -2.26 17.13 5.29
C SER A 110 -0.78 17.16 4.88
N GLY A 111 -0.18 16.02 4.58
CA GLY A 111 1.15 15.96 3.98
C GLY A 111 1.13 16.16 2.47
N TYR A 112 0.19 15.55 1.78
CA TYR A 112 0.04 15.64 0.33
C TYR A 112 -0.21 17.07 -0.15
N ASP A 113 -0.99 17.85 0.58
CA ASP A 113 -1.32 19.24 0.26
C ASP A 113 -0.11 20.19 0.42
N THR A 114 1.02 19.72 0.99
CA THR A 114 2.27 20.50 1.11
C THR A 114 3.24 20.30 -0.05
N ILE A 115 2.89 19.46 -1.02
CA ILE A 115 3.74 19.17 -2.19
C ILE A 115 3.07 19.62 -3.48
N ASP A 116 3.89 19.86 -4.51
CA ASP A 116 3.41 19.93 -5.89
C ASP A 116 3.51 18.53 -6.53
N PRO A 117 2.39 17.86 -6.81
CA PRO A 117 2.39 16.52 -7.41
C PRO A 117 3.12 16.42 -8.75
N LYS A 118 3.24 17.53 -9.48
CA LYS A 118 3.94 17.58 -10.79
C LYS A 118 5.45 17.38 -10.68
N GLN A 119 6.00 17.48 -9.47
CA GLN A 119 7.43 17.26 -9.22
C GLN A 119 7.79 15.80 -9.02
N PHE A 120 6.81 14.88 -9.01
CA PHE A 120 7.02 13.48 -8.69
C PHE A 120 6.29 12.57 -9.69
N ASP A 121 6.96 11.49 -10.09
CA ASP A 121 6.40 10.46 -10.98
C ASP A 121 5.58 9.44 -10.19
N TYR A 122 5.95 9.27 -8.90
CA TYR A 122 5.31 8.28 -8.03
C TYR A 122 5.04 8.85 -6.63
N VAL A 123 4.02 8.30 -5.99
CA VAL A 123 3.67 8.59 -4.59
C VAL A 123 3.47 7.30 -3.81
N CYS A 124 4.04 7.24 -2.61
CA CYS A 124 3.86 6.13 -1.68
C CYS A 124 3.12 6.59 -0.42
N LYS A 125 2.06 5.91 -0.04
CA LYS A 125 1.56 5.95 1.34
C LYS A 125 2.27 4.84 2.11
N LEU A 126 3.03 5.20 3.15
CA LEU A 126 3.82 4.26 3.95
C LEU A 126 3.49 4.41 5.44
N ASP A 127 3.18 3.29 6.12
CA ASP A 127 3.03 3.26 7.58
C ASP A 127 4.40 3.24 8.27
N LEU A 128 4.48 3.73 9.52
CA LEU A 128 5.75 3.81 10.27
C LEU A 128 5.98 2.62 11.23
N ASP A 129 5.34 1.50 10.98
CA ASP A 129 5.52 0.24 11.69
C ASP A 129 5.93 -0.91 10.77
N LEU A 130 6.74 -0.57 9.76
CA LEU A 130 7.22 -1.50 8.73
C LEU A 130 8.75 -1.55 8.71
N ARG A 131 9.30 -2.70 8.32
CA ARG A 131 10.72 -2.84 7.93
C ARG A 131 10.77 -3.25 6.47
N MET A 132 11.33 -2.36 5.63
CA MET A 132 11.37 -2.51 4.18
C MET A 132 12.64 -3.24 3.74
N PRO A 133 12.59 -4.11 2.72
CA PRO A 133 13.80 -4.66 2.13
C PRO A 133 14.59 -3.59 1.34
N PRO A 134 15.93 -3.73 1.20
CA PRO A 134 16.80 -2.64 0.72
C PRO A 134 16.53 -2.11 -0.68
N ARG A 135 15.95 -2.91 -1.58
CA ARG A 135 15.68 -2.54 -2.98
C ARG A 135 14.19 -2.36 -3.30
N TYR A 136 13.38 -2.18 -2.26
CA TYR A 136 11.92 -2.20 -2.40
C TYR A 136 11.40 -1.21 -3.44
N PHE A 137 11.71 0.07 -3.27
CA PHE A 137 11.21 1.12 -4.17
C PHE A 137 11.83 1.06 -5.56
N GLU A 138 13.11 0.74 -5.67
CA GLU A 138 13.79 0.52 -6.94
C GLU A 138 13.07 -0.55 -7.78
N LEU A 139 12.77 -1.70 -7.19
CA LEU A 139 12.12 -2.81 -7.89
C LEU A 139 10.66 -2.47 -8.28
N LEU A 140 9.92 -1.75 -7.44
CA LEU A 140 8.58 -1.30 -7.79
C LEU A 140 8.59 -0.31 -8.96
N ILE A 141 9.54 0.63 -8.97
CA ILE A 141 9.68 1.60 -10.07
C ILE A 141 10.07 0.89 -11.37
N GLN A 142 11.01 -0.06 -11.33
CA GLN A 142 11.38 -0.86 -12.50
C GLN A 142 10.15 -1.56 -13.12
N ARG A 143 9.27 -2.13 -12.30
CA ARG A 143 8.03 -2.76 -12.77
C ARG A 143 7.03 -1.77 -13.35
N MET A 144 6.88 -0.62 -12.70
CA MET A 144 6.02 0.43 -13.23
C MET A 144 6.53 1.00 -14.55
N LYS A 145 7.86 1.07 -14.76
CA LYS A 145 8.44 1.48 -16.05
C LYS A 145 8.20 0.42 -17.13
N ALA A 146 8.28 -0.86 -16.77
CA ALA A 146 8.04 -1.96 -17.71
C ALA A 146 6.56 -2.09 -18.12
N ASP A 147 5.62 -1.72 -17.23
CA ASP A 147 4.18 -1.78 -17.51
C ASP A 147 3.49 -0.42 -17.28
N PRO A 148 3.13 0.31 -18.36
CA PRO A 148 2.45 1.58 -18.26
C PRO A 148 1.00 1.47 -17.71
N PHE A 149 0.43 0.28 -17.68
CA PHE A 149 -0.90 0.04 -17.12
C PHE A 149 -0.87 -0.25 -15.62
N LEU A 150 0.30 -0.44 -15.03
CA LEU A 150 0.45 -0.64 -13.60
C LEU A 150 0.26 0.69 -12.86
N ALA A 151 -0.91 0.86 -12.22
CA ALA A 151 -1.27 2.08 -11.51
C ALA A 151 -0.80 2.10 -10.07
N THR A 152 -0.95 0.97 -9.37
CA THR A 152 -0.54 0.84 -7.97
C THR A 152 -0.04 -0.56 -7.67
N CYS A 153 1.01 -0.65 -6.87
CA CYS A 153 1.60 -1.92 -6.50
C CYS A 153 2.19 -1.90 -5.08
N SER A 154 2.52 -3.10 -4.59
CA SER A 154 3.29 -3.30 -3.37
C SER A 154 3.94 -4.69 -3.37
N GLY A 155 4.80 -4.96 -2.41
CA GLY A 155 5.12 -6.31 -1.97
C GLY A 155 4.04 -6.90 -1.06
N LYS A 156 4.36 -8.02 -0.40
CA LYS A 156 3.51 -8.67 0.60
C LYS A 156 4.01 -8.40 2.02
N THR A 157 3.07 -8.37 2.96
CA THR A 157 3.37 -8.20 4.37
C THR A 157 3.60 -9.53 5.06
N TYR A 158 4.61 -9.54 5.90
CA TYR A 158 4.94 -10.63 6.80
C TYR A 158 5.06 -10.09 8.23
N ILE A 159 4.80 -10.93 9.22
CA ILE A 159 5.04 -10.66 10.63
C ILE A 159 6.05 -11.66 11.18
N GLU A 160 6.87 -11.26 12.13
CA GLU A 160 7.78 -12.16 12.82
C GLU A 160 7.08 -12.79 14.03
N GLU A 161 6.85 -14.09 14.01
CA GLU A 161 6.28 -14.87 15.10
C GLU A 161 7.19 -16.06 15.42
N GLY A 162 7.71 -16.13 16.64
CA GLY A 162 8.56 -17.26 17.08
C GLY A 162 9.83 -17.47 16.25
N GLY A 163 10.39 -16.42 15.68
CA GLY A 163 11.59 -16.48 14.83
C GLY A 163 11.33 -16.89 13.38
N ALA A 164 10.07 -17.06 12.96
CA ALA A 164 9.66 -17.35 11.60
C ALA A 164 8.86 -16.19 10.99
N LEU A 165 8.97 -16.05 9.67
CA LEU A 165 8.14 -15.10 8.91
C LEU A 165 6.78 -15.75 8.60
N VAL A 166 5.72 -15.14 9.11
CA VAL A 166 4.33 -15.56 8.87
C VAL A 166 3.66 -14.58 7.92
N TYR A 167 3.12 -15.07 6.82
CA TYR A 167 2.44 -14.26 5.81
C TYR A 167 1.09 -13.72 6.32
N GLU A 168 0.90 -12.41 6.29
CA GLU A 168 -0.39 -11.76 6.53
C GLU A 168 -1.26 -11.78 5.28
N ARG A 169 -1.92 -12.86 4.99
CA ARG A 169 -2.61 -13.19 3.75
C ARG A 169 -3.40 -12.06 3.10
N HIS A 170 -2.94 -11.62 1.95
CA HIS A 170 -3.60 -10.64 1.05
C HIS A 170 -3.73 -11.22 -0.35
N GLY A 171 -4.82 -10.88 -1.06
CA GLY A 171 -4.97 -11.25 -2.48
C GLY A 171 -3.97 -10.50 -3.36
N ASP A 172 -3.52 -11.17 -4.43
CA ASP A 172 -2.56 -10.60 -5.38
C ASP A 172 -3.15 -9.44 -6.18
N GLU A 173 -4.49 -9.42 -6.26
CA GLU A 173 -5.25 -8.37 -6.94
C GLU A 173 -5.31 -7.04 -6.16
N ASN A 174 -4.59 -6.88 -5.06
CA ASN A 174 -4.60 -5.64 -4.29
C ASN A 174 -3.18 -5.22 -3.90
N SER A 175 -2.87 -3.94 -4.03
CA SER A 175 -1.70 -3.34 -3.37
C SER A 175 -2.02 -3.09 -1.89
N ILE A 176 -1.03 -3.35 -1.02
CA ILE A 176 -1.22 -3.36 0.43
C ILE A 176 -1.27 -1.93 0.98
N GLY A 177 -2.32 -1.60 1.73
CA GLY A 177 -2.55 -0.25 2.26
C GLY A 177 -1.44 0.30 3.17
N ALA A 178 -0.65 -0.56 3.80
CA ALA A 178 0.46 -0.17 4.66
C ALA A 178 1.67 0.41 3.87
N ALA A 179 1.91 -0.08 2.63
CA ALA A 179 3.03 0.35 1.77
C ALA A 179 2.56 0.47 0.31
N LYS A 180 1.60 1.35 0.07
CA LYS A 180 0.91 1.48 -1.21
C LYS A 180 1.62 2.45 -2.12
N PHE A 181 2.17 1.94 -3.22
CA PHE A 181 2.96 2.70 -4.18
C PHE A 181 2.17 2.95 -5.46
N TYR A 182 2.11 4.20 -5.91
CA TYR A 182 1.31 4.66 -7.04
C TYR A 182 2.15 5.35 -8.11
N ARG A 183 1.76 5.16 -9.37
CA ARG A 183 2.06 6.13 -10.41
C ARG A 183 1.28 7.41 -10.12
N MET A 184 1.93 8.56 -10.05
CA MET A 184 1.29 9.84 -9.68
C MET A 184 0.13 10.19 -10.62
N SER A 185 0.30 10.02 -11.92
CA SER A 185 -0.77 10.29 -12.90
C SER A 185 -2.01 9.43 -12.68
N SER A 186 -1.83 8.16 -12.29
CA SER A 186 -2.94 7.26 -11.98
C SER A 186 -3.62 7.63 -10.67
N PHE A 187 -2.84 8.01 -9.64
CA PHE A 187 -3.36 8.50 -8.36
C PHE A 187 -4.26 9.73 -8.55
N LEU A 188 -3.79 10.71 -9.32
CA LEU A 188 -4.56 11.90 -9.66
C LEU A 188 -5.83 11.55 -10.45
N ALA A 189 -5.73 10.67 -11.42
CA ALA A 189 -6.84 10.32 -12.31
C ALA A 189 -7.96 9.53 -11.62
N ILE A 190 -7.68 8.81 -10.52
CA ILE A 190 -8.72 8.17 -9.69
C ILE A 190 -9.32 9.11 -8.64
N GLY A 191 -8.77 10.32 -8.48
CA GLY A 191 -9.18 11.28 -7.47
C GLY A 191 -8.58 11.03 -6.09
N GLY A 192 -7.51 10.21 -6.01
CA GLY A 192 -6.81 9.88 -4.76
C GLY A 192 -7.60 8.94 -3.84
N PHE A 193 -7.33 9.02 -2.53
CA PHE A 193 -7.96 8.20 -1.50
C PHE A 193 -9.29 8.78 -1.03
N VAL A 194 -10.29 7.93 -0.91
CA VAL A 194 -11.57 8.28 -0.27
C VAL A 194 -11.37 8.39 1.25
N ARG A 195 -11.89 9.46 1.86
CA ARG A 195 -11.74 9.74 3.30
C ARG A 195 -12.68 8.89 4.16
N GLU A 196 -12.63 7.56 3.98
CA GLU A 196 -13.45 6.61 4.73
C GLU A 196 -12.74 5.27 4.92
N VAL A 197 -13.26 4.42 5.79
CA VAL A 197 -12.76 3.05 5.98
C VAL A 197 -12.96 2.25 4.70
N GLY A 198 -11.93 1.48 4.28
CA GLY A 198 -11.96 0.72 3.03
C GLY A 198 -11.42 1.48 1.82
N TRP A 199 -10.85 2.68 2.03
CA TRP A 199 -10.20 3.48 0.99
C TRP A 199 -9.21 2.66 0.15
N ASP A 200 -8.46 1.75 0.80
CA ASP A 200 -7.44 0.89 0.20
C ASP A 200 -7.99 -0.25 -0.67
N GLY A 201 -9.28 -0.50 -0.62
CA GLY A 201 -9.99 -1.38 -1.56
C GLY A 201 -10.70 -0.60 -2.67
N ILE A 202 -11.25 0.57 -2.33
CA ILE A 202 -11.97 1.43 -3.28
C ILE A 202 -11.02 1.88 -4.39
N ASP A 203 -9.85 2.38 -4.05
CA ASP A 203 -8.86 2.86 -5.01
C ASP A 203 -8.38 1.78 -5.99
N GLY A 204 -8.16 0.55 -5.53
CA GLY A 204 -7.81 -0.57 -6.41
C GLY A 204 -8.92 -0.88 -7.43
N HIS A 205 -10.18 -0.81 -7.02
CA HIS A 205 -11.30 -0.96 -7.96
C HIS A 205 -11.43 0.24 -8.90
N MET A 206 -11.17 1.47 -8.43
CA MET A 206 -11.12 2.66 -9.28
C MET A 206 -10.04 2.56 -10.38
N CYS A 207 -8.86 2.03 -10.03
CA CYS A 207 -7.83 1.72 -11.03
C CYS A 207 -8.32 0.74 -12.09
N ARG A 208 -8.97 -0.36 -11.68
CA ARG A 208 -9.50 -1.38 -12.63
C ARG A 208 -10.62 -0.85 -13.52
N MET A 209 -11.46 0.04 -13.03
CA MET A 209 -12.47 0.74 -13.84
C MET A 209 -11.84 1.61 -14.92
N LYS A 210 -10.58 1.99 -14.74
CA LYS A 210 -9.78 2.71 -15.75
C LYS A 210 -8.89 1.76 -16.59
N GLY A 211 -9.09 0.44 -16.52
CA GLY A 211 -8.31 -0.55 -17.24
C GLY A 211 -6.86 -0.68 -16.74
N TRP A 212 -6.57 -0.22 -15.52
CA TRP A 212 -5.26 -0.25 -14.91
C TRP A 212 -5.13 -1.36 -13.86
N GLU A 213 -3.89 -1.79 -13.64
CA GLU A 213 -3.57 -2.82 -12.66
C GLU A 213 -3.35 -2.25 -11.26
N ALA A 214 -3.82 -3.04 -10.28
CA ALA A 214 -3.54 -2.87 -8.86
C ALA A 214 -3.14 -4.24 -8.34
N VAL A 215 -1.87 -4.43 -7.95
CA VAL A 215 -1.31 -5.77 -7.65
C VAL A 215 -0.34 -5.74 -6.48
N SER A 216 -0.06 -6.93 -5.93
CA SER A 216 1.07 -7.14 -5.01
C SER A 216 1.73 -8.48 -5.28
N TRP A 217 3.06 -8.55 -5.07
CA TRP A 217 3.87 -9.73 -5.37
C TRP A 217 4.49 -10.32 -4.10
N ASP A 218 4.48 -11.65 -4.03
CA ASP A 218 5.13 -12.41 -2.97
C ASP A 218 6.52 -12.87 -3.42
N GLU A 219 7.44 -11.94 -3.51
CA GLU A 219 8.82 -12.19 -3.84
C GLU A 219 9.73 -11.79 -2.67
N PRO A 220 10.79 -12.55 -2.36
CA PRO A 220 11.64 -12.29 -1.20
C PRO A 220 12.15 -10.85 -1.11
N GLU A 221 12.52 -10.24 -2.23
CA GLU A 221 13.04 -8.87 -2.32
C GLU A 221 11.96 -7.78 -2.16
N LEU A 222 10.68 -8.16 -2.19
CA LEU A 222 9.53 -7.27 -2.00
C LEU A 222 8.77 -7.56 -0.71
N ARG A 223 9.12 -8.60 0.05
CA ARG A 223 8.51 -8.90 1.34
C ARG A 223 8.92 -7.87 2.38
N PHE A 224 7.98 -7.17 2.94
CA PHE A 224 8.25 -6.25 4.04
C PHE A 224 7.62 -6.76 5.34
N ILE A 225 8.24 -6.38 6.46
CA ILE A 225 7.84 -6.88 7.77
C ILE A 225 6.96 -5.86 8.47
N HIS A 226 5.79 -6.29 8.90
CA HIS A 226 4.91 -5.53 9.79
C HIS A 226 5.38 -5.75 11.24
N LEU A 227 5.75 -4.69 11.94
CA LEU A 227 6.33 -4.77 13.29
C LEU A 227 5.28 -4.99 14.38
N ARG A 228 4.01 -4.96 13.99
CA ARG A 228 2.85 -5.36 14.80
C ARG A 228 1.76 -5.96 13.91
N PRO A 229 0.88 -6.85 14.43
CA PRO A 229 -0.19 -7.45 13.63
C PRO A 229 -1.11 -6.41 13.00
N GLN A 230 -1.49 -6.63 11.76
CA GLN A 230 -2.40 -5.75 11.02
C GLN A 230 -3.72 -5.51 11.75
N GLY A 231 -4.17 -4.26 11.80
CA GLY A 231 -5.42 -3.86 12.45
C GLY A 231 -5.36 -3.78 13.97
N SER A 232 -4.21 -4.08 14.61
CA SER A 232 -4.04 -4.02 16.07
C SER A 232 -3.78 -2.61 16.61
N SER A 233 -3.56 -1.62 15.74
CA SER A 233 -3.14 -0.26 16.11
C SER A 233 -4.12 0.53 16.98
N HIS A 234 -5.38 0.09 17.11
CA HIS A 234 -6.37 0.77 17.92
C HIS A 234 -7.43 -0.20 18.49
N LYS A 235 -7.52 -0.30 19.81
CA LYS A 235 -8.52 -1.07 20.58
C LYS A 235 -8.65 -2.56 20.21
N GLY A 236 -7.62 -3.16 19.60
CA GLY A 236 -7.54 -4.61 19.37
C GLY A 236 -8.16 -5.11 18.06
N VAL A 237 -7.92 -6.41 17.78
CA VAL A 237 -8.21 -7.08 16.51
C VAL A 237 -9.71 -7.08 16.16
N TYR A 238 -10.60 -7.29 17.12
CA TYR A 238 -12.05 -7.32 16.87
C TYR A 238 -12.60 -5.95 16.47
N THR A 239 -12.10 -4.86 17.05
CA THR A 239 -12.45 -3.50 16.61
C THR A 239 -12.00 -3.25 15.17
N GLY A 240 -10.83 -3.76 14.79
CA GLY A 240 -10.35 -3.74 13.40
C GLY A 240 -11.28 -4.50 12.47
N ARG A 241 -11.73 -5.71 12.85
CA ARG A 241 -12.66 -6.54 12.07
C ARG A 241 -14.03 -5.88 11.91
N LEU A 242 -14.56 -5.26 12.98
CA LEU A 242 -15.82 -4.49 12.91
C LEU A 242 -15.72 -3.35 11.88
N ARG A 243 -14.64 -2.58 11.94
CA ARG A 243 -14.36 -1.51 10.97
C ARG A 243 -14.23 -2.05 9.54
N GLN A 244 -13.54 -3.18 9.37
CA GLN A 244 -13.45 -3.85 8.07
C GLN A 244 -14.84 -4.19 7.53
N GLY A 245 -15.73 -4.71 8.36
CA GLY A 245 -17.12 -4.99 7.99
C GLY A 245 -17.88 -3.74 7.56
N PHE A 246 -17.74 -2.64 8.31
CA PHE A 246 -18.31 -1.36 7.91
C PHE A 246 -17.72 -0.84 6.59
N GLY A 247 -16.40 -0.95 6.38
CA GLY A 247 -15.77 -0.58 5.11
C GLY A 247 -16.31 -1.39 3.91
N GLN A 248 -16.61 -2.69 4.12
CA GLN A 248 -17.28 -3.52 3.10
C GLN A 248 -18.70 -3.01 2.80
N TYR A 249 -19.45 -2.62 3.83
CA TYR A 249 -20.77 -2.01 3.65
C TYR A 249 -20.68 -0.69 2.89
N TYR A 250 -19.76 0.19 3.30
CA TYR A 250 -19.53 1.48 2.66
C TYR A 250 -19.18 1.35 1.17
N MET A 251 -18.28 0.44 0.84
CA MET A 251 -17.85 0.14 -0.54
C MET A 251 -18.96 -0.49 -1.40
N GLY A 252 -20.10 -0.86 -0.83
CA GLY A 252 -21.21 -1.49 -1.57
C GLY A 252 -21.07 -2.99 -1.74
N THR A 253 -20.25 -3.66 -0.93
CA THR A 253 -20.16 -5.12 -0.95
C THR A 253 -21.52 -5.75 -0.62
N SER A 254 -21.94 -6.73 -1.45
CA SER A 254 -23.18 -7.47 -1.20
C SER A 254 -23.01 -8.42 -0.01
N LEU A 255 -24.07 -8.59 0.79
CA LEU A 255 -24.03 -9.50 1.94
C LEU A 255 -23.74 -10.95 1.51
N LEU A 256 -24.29 -11.40 0.38
CA LEU A 256 -24.03 -12.72 -0.17
C LEU A 256 -22.54 -12.97 -0.43
N TYR A 257 -21.87 -12.03 -1.14
CA TYR A 257 -20.45 -12.14 -1.40
C TYR A 257 -19.62 -12.09 -0.11
N LEU A 258 -19.98 -11.21 0.81
CA LEU A 258 -19.29 -11.08 2.09
C LEU A 258 -19.42 -12.37 2.92
N THR A 259 -20.60 -12.99 2.96
CA THR A 259 -20.83 -14.27 3.65
C THR A 259 -20.01 -15.39 3.03
N ALA A 260 -20.04 -15.57 1.71
CA ALA A 260 -19.23 -16.55 1.01
C ALA A 260 -17.73 -16.34 1.29
N SER A 261 -17.27 -15.10 1.26
CA SER A 261 -15.88 -14.73 1.59
C SER A 261 -15.53 -14.96 3.07
N ALA A 262 -16.49 -14.80 3.99
CA ALA A 262 -16.28 -15.08 5.41
C ALA A 262 -16.15 -16.59 5.65
N VAL A 263 -17.03 -17.40 5.07
CA VAL A 263 -16.97 -18.87 5.17
C VAL A 263 -15.63 -19.41 4.67
N SER A 264 -15.13 -18.91 3.53
CA SER A 264 -13.85 -19.35 2.97
C SER A 264 -12.63 -19.02 3.85
N ARG A 265 -12.80 -18.21 4.90
CA ARG A 265 -11.74 -17.77 5.82
C ARG A 265 -11.97 -18.18 7.28
N PHE A 266 -12.90 -19.07 7.58
CA PHE A 266 -13.17 -19.52 8.94
C PHE A 266 -11.97 -20.16 9.64
N ASN A 267 -11.01 -20.69 8.89
CA ASN A 267 -9.75 -21.25 9.38
C ASN A 267 -8.64 -20.20 9.60
N GLN A 268 -8.89 -18.90 9.36
CA GLN A 268 -7.91 -17.83 9.57
C GLN A 268 -8.15 -17.15 10.91
N LYS A 269 -7.08 -16.94 11.69
CA LYS A 269 -7.14 -16.21 12.97
C LYS A 269 -7.75 -14.80 12.78
N PRO A 270 -8.64 -14.34 13.67
CA PRO A 270 -9.16 -15.01 14.89
C PRO A 270 -10.32 -15.97 14.62
N TYR A 271 -10.19 -16.83 13.61
CA TYR A 271 -11.13 -17.90 13.22
C TYR A 271 -12.58 -17.39 12.96
N VAL A 272 -13.57 -18.21 13.25
CA VAL A 272 -14.99 -17.91 13.02
C VAL A 272 -15.44 -16.57 13.63
N LEU A 273 -15.02 -16.27 14.87
CA LEU A 273 -15.43 -15.03 15.56
C LEU A 273 -14.98 -13.77 14.83
N GLY A 274 -13.78 -13.79 14.21
CA GLY A 274 -13.31 -12.67 13.40
C GLY A 274 -14.17 -12.42 12.18
N GLN A 275 -14.64 -13.48 11.53
CA GLN A 275 -15.51 -13.37 10.35
C GLN A 275 -16.92 -12.92 10.74
N LEU A 276 -17.46 -13.43 11.84
CA LEU A 276 -18.76 -12.98 12.39
C LEU A 276 -18.71 -11.48 12.76
N THR A 277 -17.59 -11.01 13.30
CA THR A 277 -17.40 -9.58 13.61
C THR A 277 -17.41 -8.72 12.34
N ILE A 278 -16.82 -9.20 11.24
CA ILE A 278 -16.88 -8.50 9.94
C ILE A 278 -18.33 -8.44 9.43
N LEU A 279 -19.05 -9.55 9.45
CA LEU A 279 -20.46 -9.61 9.05
C LEU A 279 -21.30 -8.65 9.90
N TRP A 280 -21.08 -8.64 11.22
CA TRP A 280 -21.78 -7.73 12.12
C TRP A 280 -21.49 -6.25 11.80
N GLY A 281 -20.23 -5.89 11.49
CA GLY A 281 -19.89 -4.51 11.08
C GLY A 281 -20.64 -4.05 9.83
N TRP A 282 -20.83 -4.96 8.86
CA TRP A 282 -21.62 -4.70 7.67
C TRP A 282 -23.12 -4.53 8.00
N ILE A 283 -23.70 -5.47 8.78
CA ILE A 283 -25.11 -5.45 9.21
C ILE A 283 -25.39 -4.18 10.02
N TRP A 284 -24.50 -3.81 10.94
CA TRP A 284 -24.63 -2.59 11.74
C TRP A 284 -24.69 -1.34 10.87
N GLY A 285 -23.82 -1.24 9.85
CA GLY A 285 -23.84 -0.15 8.89
C GLY A 285 -25.17 -0.06 8.15
N TRP A 286 -25.71 -1.19 7.74
CA TRP A 286 -27.01 -1.30 7.07
C TRP A 286 -28.17 -0.92 7.99
N LEU A 287 -28.24 -1.48 9.19
CA LEU A 287 -29.29 -1.18 10.19
C LEU A 287 -29.32 0.30 10.58
N ARG A 288 -28.14 0.92 10.68
CA ARG A 288 -27.98 2.35 10.99
C ARG A 288 -28.14 3.25 9.78
N ARG A 289 -28.46 2.71 8.62
CA ARG A 289 -28.60 3.47 7.35
C ARG A 289 -27.43 4.42 7.11
N LYS A 290 -26.21 3.97 7.43
CA LYS A 290 -25.01 4.78 7.21
C LYS A 290 -24.84 5.06 5.70
N PRO A 291 -24.23 6.20 5.31
CA PRO A 291 -23.98 6.48 3.90
C PRO A 291 -23.10 5.39 3.29
N ARG A 292 -23.27 5.15 1.99
CA ARG A 292 -22.39 4.34 1.15
C ARG A 292 -21.55 5.24 0.26
N TYR A 293 -20.54 4.66 -0.37
CA TYR A 293 -19.75 5.39 -1.36
C TYR A 293 -20.66 5.88 -2.50
N ASP A 294 -20.73 7.20 -2.65
CA ASP A 294 -21.61 7.85 -3.61
C ASP A 294 -20.98 7.90 -5.01
N ASN A 295 -20.93 6.74 -5.65
CA ASN A 295 -20.50 6.58 -7.03
C ASN A 295 -21.25 5.40 -7.68
N PRO A 296 -22.34 5.67 -8.41
CA PRO A 296 -23.17 4.60 -9.02
C PRO A 296 -22.41 3.71 -10.01
N GLU A 297 -21.44 4.25 -10.73
CA GLU A 297 -20.62 3.47 -11.67
C GLU A 297 -19.72 2.50 -10.91
N PHE A 298 -19.08 2.97 -9.86
CA PHE A 298 -18.27 2.14 -8.97
C PHE A 298 -19.11 1.01 -8.35
N LEU A 299 -20.28 1.31 -7.82
CA LEU A 299 -21.17 0.31 -7.22
C LEU A 299 -21.58 -0.77 -8.23
N ARG A 300 -21.86 -0.38 -9.49
CA ARG A 300 -22.14 -1.34 -10.57
C ARG A 300 -20.93 -2.19 -10.91
N PHE A 301 -19.73 -1.59 -10.95
CA PHE A 301 -18.47 -2.31 -11.19
C PHE A 301 -18.21 -3.33 -10.08
N VAL A 302 -18.25 -2.92 -8.83
CA VAL A 302 -18.06 -3.80 -7.67
C VAL A 302 -19.08 -4.94 -7.65
N GLY A 303 -20.34 -4.66 -7.97
CA GLY A 303 -21.39 -5.69 -8.08
C GLY A 303 -21.09 -6.73 -9.18
N ARG A 304 -20.57 -6.30 -10.34
CA ARG A 304 -20.10 -7.22 -11.40
C ARG A 304 -18.90 -8.04 -10.96
N TYR A 305 -17.92 -7.39 -10.36
CA TYR A 305 -16.73 -8.04 -9.81
C TYR A 305 -17.10 -9.13 -8.81
N GLN A 306 -17.95 -8.81 -7.83
CA GLN A 306 -18.33 -9.76 -6.78
C GLN A 306 -19.06 -10.98 -7.33
N ARG A 307 -20.02 -10.79 -8.24
CA ARG A 307 -20.70 -11.91 -8.91
C ARG A 307 -19.70 -12.80 -9.65
N ARG A 308 -18.79 -12.20 -10.42
CA ARG A 308 -17.78 -12.97 -11.17
C ARG A 308 -16.82 -13.69 -10.23
N ALA A 309 -16.37 -13.03 -9.16
CA ALA A 309 -15.44 -13.57 -8.18
C ALA A 309 -15.98 -14.81 -7.42
N LEU A 310 -17.29 -14.95 -7.26
CA LEU A 310 -17.90 -16.15 -6.69
C LEU A 310 -17.69 -17.40 -7.56
N PHE A 311 -17.55 -17.24 -8.87
CA PHE A 311 -17.40 -18.36 -9.81
C PHE A 311 -15.93 -18.62 -10.19
N VAL A 312 -15.14 -17.59 -10.45
CA VAL A 312 -13.77 -17.74 -10.99
C VAL A 312 -12.67 -17.35 -10.00
N GLY A 313 -13.02 -16.91 -8.80
CA GLY A 313 -12.08 -16.38 -7.81
C GLY A 313 -11.77 -14.89 -8.03
N LYS A 314 -11.17 -14.27 -7.00
CA LYS A 314 -10.99 -12.80 -6.93
C LYS A 314 -10.02 -12.27 -7.96
N THR A 315 -8.84 -12.87 -8.04
CA THR A 315 -7.76 -12.42 -8.93
C THR A 315 -8.20 -12.49 -10.39
N ARG A 316 -8.77 -13.64 -10.81
CA ARG A 316 -9.25 -13.81 -12.18
C ARG A 316 -10.39 -12.85 -12.52
N ALA A 317 -11.35 -12.67 -11.61
CA ALA A 317 -12.45 -11.70 -11.82
C ALA A 317 -11.93 -10.25 -11.93
N ALA A 318 -10.93 -9.88 -11.13
CA ALA A 318 -10.28 -8.56 -11.18
C ALA A 318 -9.61 -8.33 -12.55
N THR A 319 -8.83 -9.31 -13.02
CA THR A 319 -8.11 -9.25 -14.31
C THR A 319 -9.10 -9.19 -15.48
N GLU A 320 -10.10 -10.06 -15.53
CA GLU A 320 -11.10 -10.10 -16.62
C GLU A 320 -11.83 -8.75 -16.75
N LEU A 321 -12.30 -8.18 -15.63
CA LEU A 321 -13.00 -6.90 -15.66
C LEU A 321 -12.08 -5.72 -16.02
N MET A 322 -10.86 -5.73 -15.51
CA MET A 322 -9.86 -4.72 -15.86
C MET A 322 -9.56 -4.74 -17.37
N LEU A 323 -9.30 -5.93 -17.94
CA LEU A 323 -9.04 -6.09 -19.37
C LEU A 323 -10.21 -5.65 -20.24
N ALA A 324 -11.46 -5.97 -19.83
CA ALA A 324 -12.67 -5.50 -20.52
C ALA A 324 -12.76 -3.97 -20.54
N HIS A 325 -12.40 -3.30 -19.43
CA HIS A 325 -12.36 -1.83 -19.38
C HIS A 325 -11.18 -1.24 -20.16
N ARG A 326 -10.05 -1.96 -20.29
CA ARG A 326 -8.90 -1.55 -21.11
C ARG A 326 -9.23 -1.59 -22.60
N GLN A 327 -9.95 -2.63 -23.05
CA GLN A 327 -10.34 -2.78 -24.45
C GLN A 327 -11.45 -1.82 -24.91
N ALA A 328 -12.25 -1.32 -23.98
CA ALA A 328 -13.35 -0.39 -24.26
C ALA A 328 -12.90 1.09 -24.39
N ARG A 329 -11.61 1.37 -24.25
CA ARG A 329 -10.97 2.69 -24.42
C ARG A 329 -10.19 2.79 -25.71
#